data_569631bf4f26d3b6481120f1c6905d66
#
_entry.id   569631bf4f26d3b6481120f1c6905d66
#
_cell.length_a   1.000
_cell.length_b   1.000
_cell.length_c   1.000
_cell.angle_alpha   90.00
_cell.angle_beta   90.00
_cell.angle_gamma   90.00
#
_symmetry.space_group_name_H-M   'P 1'
#
loop_
_entity.id
_entity.type
_entity.pdbx_description
1 polymer ?
#
loop_
_entity_poly.entity_id
_entity_poly.type
_entity_poly.pdbx_seq_one_letter_code
_entity_poly.pdbx_strand_id
1 'polypeptide(L)'
;MKETKVGEIRKLITVDPVIVLEDERVENVIKIFIDNPVIRAVYVIDDKERLMGIITMQDILKKISIDFSSMASFSSGSNFSGYQIASSGNKTSARDLMDPEVYYVHDNDPIEKAFNLLFSNKAGEIPVVDRGERLIGDLNIIELLILWHQNYTREGAV
;
A
#
# COMPACT_ATOMS: atom_id res chain seq x y z
N MET A 1 -13.83 -29.99 1.95
CA MET A 1 -13.13 -29.00 2.78
C MET A 1 -13.87 -27.70 2.65
N LYS A 2 -14.12 -26.99 3.74
CA LYS A 2 -14.71 -25.64 3.68
C LYS A 2 -13.63 -24.71 3.11
N GLU A 3 -13.94 -24.02 2.02
CA GLU A 3 -13.03 -23.07 1.37
C GLU A 3 -12.81 -21.87 2.30
N THR A 4 -11.57 -21.57 2.62
CA THR A 4 -11.20 -20.41 3.47
C THR A 4 -11.42 -19.10 2.72
N LYS A 5 -12.08 -18.14 3.35
CA LYS A 5 -12.41 -16.84 2.76
C LYS A 5 -11.45 -15.75 3.26
N VAL A 6 -11.22 -14.74 2.41
CA VAL A 6 -10.42 -13.55 2.75
C VAL A 6 -10.88 -12.92 4.06
N GLY A 7 -12.18 -12.71 4.24
CA GLY A 7 -12.74 -12.10 5.44
C GLY A 7 -12.55 -12.87 6.75
N GLU A 8 -12.22 -14.17 6.67
CA GLU A 8 -11.88 -14.98 7.85
C GLU A 8 -10.40 -14.74 8.26
N ILE A 9 -9.53 -14.38 7.31
CA ILE A 9 -8.07 -14.30 7.50
C ILE A 9 -7.60 -12.87 7.77
N ARG A 10 -8.08 -11.86 7.04
CA ARG A 10 -7.69 -10.46 7.22
C ARG A 10 -7.96 -9.85 8.60
N LYS A 11 -8.54 -10.63 9.51
CA LYS A 11 -8.81 -10.23 10.90
C LYS A 11 -7.89 -10.93 11.90
N LEU A 12 -6.92 -11.70 11.42
CA LEU A 12 -5.93 -12.37 12.28
C LEU A 12 -4.95 -11.36 12.90
N ILE A 13 -4.69 -10.27 12.20
CA ILE A 13 -3.92 -9.14 12.72
C ILE A 13 -4.86 -7.93 12.76
N THR A 14 -4.89 -7.26 13.90
CA THR A 14 -5.71 -6.05 14.12
C THR A 14 -4.86 -4.79 13.87
N VAL A 15 -4.42 -4.61 12.64
CA VAL A 15 -3.81 -3.36 12.19
C VAL A 15 -4.71 -2.77 11.13
N ASP A 16 -5.25 -1.59 11.39
CA ASP A 16 -6.09 -0.91 10.40
C ASP A 16 -5.23 -0.42 9.22
N PRO A 17 -5.75 -0.50 7.98
CA PRO A 17 -5.08 0.03 6.82
C PRO A 17 -4.86 1.54 6.96
N VAL A 18 -3.73 2.03 6.50
CA VAL A 18 -3.44 3.46 6.49
C VAL A 18 -4.07 4.10 5.26
N ILE A 19 -4.90 5.10 5.48
CA ILE A 19 -5.76 5.70 4.45
C ILE A 19 -5.53 7.20 4.38
N VAL A 20 -5.50 7.74 3.17
CA VAL A 20 -5.51 9.18 2.90
C VAL A 20 -6.55 9.53 1.85
N LEU A 21 -7.00 10.78 1.83
CA LEU A 21 -7.81 11.30 0.74
C LEU A 21 -6.94 11.61 -0.48
N GLU A 22 -7.53 11.58 -1.65
CA GLU A 22 -6.82 11.81 -2.92
C GLU A 22 -6.16 13.19 -3.06
N ASP A 23 -6.67 14.18 -2.34
CA ASP A 23 -6.14 15.55 -2.29
C ASP A 23 -5.12 15.77 -1.16
N GLU A 24 -4.80 14.72 -0.37
CA GLU A 24 -3.79 14.81 0.68
C GLU A 24 -2.43 15.22 0.09
N ARG A 25 -1.72 16.09 0.79
CA ARG A 25 -0.42 16.59 0.36
C ARG A 25 0.65 15.51 0.43
N VAL A 26 1.50 15.45 -0.58
CA VAL A 26 2.60 14.45 -0.67
C VAL A 26 3.50 14.49 0.56
N GLU A 27 3.78 15.68 1.11
CA GLU A 27 4.62 15.80 2.31
C GLU A 27 4.01 15.06 3.52
N ASN A 28 2.68 15.09 3.68
CA ASN A 28 2.00 14.37 4.74
C ASN A 28 2.03 12.85 4.49
N VAL A 29 1.88 12.42 3.24
CA VAL A 29 2.02 11.01 2.86
C VAL A 29 3.42 10.49 3.19
N ILE A 30 4.47 11.24 2.81
CA ILE A 30 5.86 10.88 3.13
C ILE A 30 6.06 10.80 4.65
N LYS A 31 5.50 11.76 5.40
CA LYS A 31 5.58 11.77 6.86
C LYS A 31 4.93 10.53 7.48
N ILE A 32 3.81 10.03 6.94
CA ILE A 32 3.19 8.77 7.39
C ILE A 32 4.18 7.61 7.34
N PHE A 33 4.93 7.45 6.25
CA PHE A 33 5.95 6.40 6.11
C PHE A 33 7.13 6.59 7.06
N ILE A 34 7.56 7.83 7.30
CA ILE A 34 8.65 8.14 8.23
C ILE A 34 8.25 7.81 9.67
N ASP A 35 7.05 8.19 10.08
CA ASP A 35 6.54 7.99 11.44
C ASP A 35 6.16 6.51 11.71
N ASN A 36 5.87 5.75 10.65
CA ASN A 36 5.44 4.36 10.73
C ASN A 36 6.25 3.45 9.78
N PRO A 37 7.51 3.16 10.09
CA PRO A 37 8.41 2.46 9.16
C PRO A 37 8.03 1.00 8.87
N VAL A 38 7.04 0.46 9.57
CA VAL A 38 6.53 -0.90 9.36
C VAL A 38 5.42 -0.99 8.32
N ILE A 39 4.77 0.13 7.96
CA ILE A 39 3.74 0.13 6.93
C ILE A 39 4.36 -0.11 5.55
N ARG A 40 3.61 -0.75 4.68
CA ARG A 40 4.05 -1.12 3.33
C ARG A 40 3.38 -0.31 2.26
N ALA A 41 2.15 0.13 2.52
CA ALA A 41 1.36 0.92 1.62
C ALA A 41 0.45 1.92 2.36
N VAL A 42 0.04 2.95 1.63
CA VAL A 42 -1.02 3.89 2.02
C VAL A 42 -2.09 3.81 0.94
N TYR A 43 -3.32 3.59 1.36
CA TYR A 43 -4.46 3.52 0.44
C TYR A 43 -5.05 4.90 0.22
N VAL A 44 -5.33 5.22 -1.04
CA VAL A 44 -5.93 6.50 -1.44
C VAL A 44 -7.40 6.27 -1.73
N ILE A 45 -8.26 7.05 -1.09
CA ILE A 45 -9.71 6.99 -1.28
C ILE A 45 -10.28 8.33 -1.72
N ASP A 46 -11.47 8.29 -2.32
CA ASP A 46 -12.25 9.47 -2.62
C ASP A 46 -13.13 9.89 -1.42
N ASP A 47 -13.94 10.93 -1.61
CA ASP A 47 -14.90 11.47 -0.64
C ASP A 47 -16.06 10.50 -0.29
N LYS A 48 -16.21 9.40 -1.06
CA LYS A 48 -17.18 8.32 -0.85
C LYS A 48 -16.54 7.04 -0.30
N GLU A 49 -15.31 7.14 0.19
CA GLU A 49 -14.51 6.03 0.73
C GLU A 49 -14.14 4.96 -0.31
N ARG A 50 -14.30 5.23 -1.61
CA ARG A 50 -13.93 4.28 -2.66
C ARG A 50 -12.42 4.27 -2.88
N LEU A 51 -11.88 3.08 -3.06
CA LEU A 51 -10.46 2.89 -3.33
C LEU A 51 -10.09 3.48 -4.69
N MET A 52 -9.19 4.45 -4.71
CA MET A 52 -8.72 5.15 -5.90
C MET A 52 -7.34 4.71 -6.34
N GLY A 53 -6.50 4.31 -5.39
CA GLY A 53 -5.12 3.93 -5.66
C GLY A 53 -4.38 3.46 -4.43
N ILE A 54 -3.12 3.10 -4.64
CA ILE A 54 -2.19 2.70 -3.59
C ILE A 54 -0.89 3.48 -3.74
N ILE A 55 -0.28 3.87 -2.63
CA ILE A 55 1.04 4.48 -2.59
C ILE A 55 1.96 3.56 -1.81
N THR A 56 3.02 3.11 -2.45
CA THR A 56 4.07 2.32 -1.84
C THR A 56 5.35 3.13 -1.66
N MET A 57 6.31 2.59 -0.90
CA MET A 57 7.64 3.19 -0.80
C MET A 57 8.32 3.33 -2.18
N GLN A 58 8.03 2.42 -3.11
CA GLN A 58 8.58 2.47 -4.47
C GLN A 58 8.03 3.67 -5.26
N ASP A 59 6.78 4.03 -5.06
CA ASP A 59 6.16 5.18 -5.73
C ASP A 59 6.77 6.49 -5.21
N ILE A 60 7.03 6.57 -3.92
CA ILE A 60 7.77 7.69 -3.31
C ILE A 60 9.18 7.77 -3.87
N LEU A 61 9.91 6.64 -3.96
CA LEU A 61 11.27 6.62 -4.50
C LEU A 61 11.32 7.01 -5.98
N LYS A 62 10.35 6.59 -6.79
CA LYS A 62 10.23 7.04 -8.19
C LYS A 62 10.09 8.56 -8.25
N LYS A 63 9.23 9.15 -7.42
CA LYS A 63 9.03 10.61 -7.37
C LYS A 63 10.33 11.32 -6.98
N ILE A 64 10.98 10.87 -5.92
CA ILE A 64 12.26 11.44 -5.46
C ILE A 64 13.34 11.31 -6.55
N SER A 65 13.44 10.19 -7.26
CA SER A 65 14.44 9.98 -8.30
C SER A 65 14.28 10.93 -9.49
N ILE A 66 13.05 11.28 -9.86
CA ILE A 66 12.77 12.28 -10.89
C ILE A 66 13.26 13.66 -10.44
N ASP A 67 12.98 14.03 -9.19
CA ASP A 67 13.41 15.31 -8.64
C ASP A 67 14.95 15.38 -8.55
N PHE A 68 15.62 14.30 -8.14
CA PHE A 68 17.10 14.21 -8.15
C PHE A 68 17.69 14.34 -9.56
N SER A 69 17.10 13.70 -10.56
CA SER A 69 17.59 13.77 -11.94
C SER A 69 17.48 15.18 -12.53
N SER A 70 16.40 15.88 -12.25
CA SER A 70 16.22 17.27 -12.67
C SER A 70 17.19 18.21 -11.97
N MET A 71 17.48 17.99 -10.69
CA MET A 71 18.48 18.78 -9.94
C MET A 71 19.92 18.56 -10.41
N ALA A 72 20.30 17.33 -10.74
CA ALA A 72 21.64 17.01 -11.26
C ALA A 72 21.94 17.74 -12.58
N SER A 73 20.92 18.07 -13.36
CA SER A 73 21.05 18.84 -14.59
C SER A 73 21.34 20.33 -14.34
N PHE A 74 21.08 20.84 -13.14
CA PHE A 74 21.27 22.24 -12.76
C PHE A 74 22.53 22.50 -11.94
N SER A 75 23.24 21.49 -11.40
CA SER A 75 24.35 21.70 -10.50
C SER A 75 25.70 21.19 -11.01
N SER A 76 26.32 21.93 -11.88
CA SER A 76 27.79 21.92 -11.92
C SER A 76 28.32 22.96 -10.90
N GLY A 77 28.12 22.79 -9.62
CA GLY A 77 28.88 23.57 -8.69
C GLY A 77 28.27 24.17 -7.43
N SER A 78 27.29 23.59 -6.75
CA SER A 78 26.95 24.10 -5.42
C SER A 78 26.37 23.04 -4.47
N ASN A 79 26.71 23.20 -3.19
CA ASN A 79 26.42 22.37 -2.07
C ASN A 79 24.96 21.87 -2.04
N PHE A 80 24.81 20.55 -1.98
CA PHE A 80 23.55 19.84 -1.83
C PHE A 80 22.87 20.24 -0.51
N SER A 81 21.83 21.03 -0.59
CA SER A 81 20.92 21.28 0.51
C SER A 81 19.60 20.55 0.19
N GLY A 82 19.31 19.47 0.92
CA GLY A 82 18.13 18.61 0.74
C GLY A 82 16.79 19.33 0.96
N TYR A 83 16.79 20.64 1.12
CA TYR A 83 15.59 21.46 1.38
C TYR A 83 14.88 21.95 0.11
N GLN A 84 15.44 21.77 -1.08
CA GLN A 84 14.82 22.27 -2.31
C GLN A 84 13.86 21.29 -3.01
N ILE A 85 13.68 20.09 -2.48
CA ILE A 85 12.69 19.11 -2.99
C ILE A 85 11.25 19.65 -2.87
N ALA A 86 11.00 20.53 -1.92
CA ALA A 86 9.67 21.09 -1.64
C ALA A 86 9.34 22.39 -2.38
N SER A 87 10.23 22.96 -3.15
CA SER A 87 10.07 24.31 -3.72
C SER A 87 9.71 24.40 -5.20
N SER A 88 9.59 23.27 -5.91
CA SER A 88 8.92 23.30 -7.21
C SER A 88 7.42 23.41 -6.95
N GLY A 89 6.86 24.60 -7.15
CA GLY A 89 5.51 25.04 -6.77
C GLY A 89 4.32 24.28 -7.37
N ASN A 90 4.45 23.00 -7.66
CA ASN A 90 3.36 22.11 -7.98
C ASN A 90 2.89 21.47 -6.67
N LYS A 91 1.68 21.81 -6.26
CA LYS A 91 0.93 21.13 -5.19
C LYS A 91 0.71 19.68 -5.62
N THR A 92 1.67 18.80 -5.35
CA THR A 92 1.56 17.38 -5.61
C THR A 92 0.70 16.74 -4.52
N SER A 93 -0.31 15.99 -4.91
CA SER A 93 -1.25 15.30 -4.02
C SER A 93 -1.02 13.79 -4.01
N ALA A 94 -1.72 13.09 -3.12
CA ALA A 94 -1.73 11.64 -3.10
C ALA A 94 -2.19 11.05 -4.44
N ARG A 95 -3.16 11.69 -5.13
CA ARG A 95 -3.61 11.31 -6.47
C ARG A 95 -2.48 11.31 -7.50
N ASP A 96 -1.57 12.27 -7.43
CA ASP A 96 -0.44 12.37 -8.37
C ASP A 96 0.66 11.34 -8.08
N LEU A 97 0.69 10.80 -6.88
CA LEU A 97 1.71 9.85 -6.42
C LEU A 97 1.25 8.40 -6.51
N MET A 98 -0.06 8.15 -6.37
CA MET A 98 -0.62 6.80 -6.30
C MET A 98 -0.47 6.03 -7.62
N ASP A 99 -0.36 4.70 -7.51
CA ASP A 99 -0.65 3.79 -8.61
C ASP A 99 -2.18 3.57 -8.65
N PRO A 100 -2.86 3.95 -9.74
CA PRO A 100 -4.31 3.75 -9.87
C PRO A 100 -4.68 2.32 -10.29
N GLU A 101 -3.72 1.51 -10.75
CA GLU A 101 -3.93 0.11 -11.12
C GLU A 101 -3.88 -0.79 -9.89
N VAL A 102 -4.92 -0.72 -9.04
CA VAL A 102 -4.97 -1.46 -7.78
C VAL A 102 -5.70 -2.78 -7.97
N TYR A 103 -5.03 -3.87 -7.59
CA TYR A 103 -5.66 -5.17 -7.42
C TYR A 103 -6.30 -5.24 -6.04
N TYR A 104 -7.53 -5.73 -5.97
CA TYR A 104 -8.26 -5.87 -4.71
C TYR A 104 -9.02 -7.19 -4.66
N VAL A 105 -9.44 -7.54 -3.47
CA VAL A 105 -10.29 -8.70 -3.20
C VAL A 105 -11.51 -8.30 -2.35
N HIS A 106 -12.47 -9.20 -2.26
CA HIS A 106 -13.64 -9.07 -1.41
C HIS A 106 -13.58 -10.08 -0.24
N ASP A 107 -14.29 -9.80 0.84
CA ASP A 107 -14.37 -10.71 2.00
C ASP A 107 -14.81 -12.15 1.63
N ASN A 108 -15.65 -12.27 0.63
CA ASN A 108 -16.17 -13.57 0.17
C ASN A 108 -15.29 -14.29 -0.86
N ASP A 109 -14.22 -13.63 -1.33
CA ASP A 109 -13.28 -14.28 -2.24
C ASP A 109 -12.52 -15.42 -1.54
N PRO A 110 -12.17 -16.49 -2.28
CA PRO A 110 -11.32 -17.54 -1.75
C PRO A 110 -9.90 -16.99 -1.48
N ILE A 111 -9.27 -17.51 -0.44
CA ILE A 111 -7.92 -17.05 -0.03
C ILE A 111 -6.88 -17.27 -1.12
N GLU A 112 -7.06 -18.29 -1.95
CA GLU A 112 -6.19 -18.58 -3.09
C GLU A 112 -6.14 -17.45 -4.11
N LYS A 113 -7.26 -16.72 -4.30
CA LYS A 113 -7.30 -15.55 -5.18
C LYS A 113 -6.37 -14.46 -4.64
N ALA A 114 -6.46 -14.15 -3.34
CA ALA A 114 -5.61 -13.16 -2.70
C ALA A 114 -4.13 -13.57 -2.75
N PHE A 115 -3.82 -14.84 -2.46
CA PHE A 115 -2.47 -15.39 -2.55
C PHE A 115 -1.89 -15.19 -3.96
N ASN A 116 -2.63 -15.57 -5.00
CA ASN A 116 -2.18 -15.44 -6.39
C ASN A 116 -1.92 -13.99 -6.78
N LEU A 117 -2.78 -13.05 -6.35
CA LEU A 117 -2.59 -11.63 -6.62
C LEU A 117 -1.36 -11.07 -5.90
N LEU A 118 -1.17 -11.40 -4.61
CA LEU A 118 0.01 -10.99 -3.84
C LEU A 118 1.30 -11.54 -4.46
N PHE A 119 1.29 -12.82 -4.83
CA PHE A 119 2.46 -13.48 -5.42
C PHE A 119 2.82 -12.93 -6.80
N SER A 120 1.83 -12.81 -7.70
CA SER A 120 2.05 -12.34 -9.07
C SER A 120 2.50 -10.88 -9.13
N ASN A 121 2.01 -10.04 -8.22
CA ASN A 121 2.34 -8.62 -8.18
C ASN A 121 3.51 -8.30 -7.23
N LYS A 122 4.09 -9.31 -6.57
CA LYS A 122 5.16 -9.13 -5.55
C LYS A 122 4.76 -8.12 -4.47
N ALA A 123 3.46 -8.08 -4.15
CA ALA A 123 2.89 -7.18 -3.17
C ALA A 123 3.00 -7.75 -1.75
N GLY A 124 3.17 -6.90 -0.76
CA GLY A 124 3.19 -7.29 0.65
C GLY A 124 1.81 -7.32 1.28
N GLU A 125 0.85 -6.63 0.67
CA GLU A 125 -0.54 -6.51 1.12
C GLU A 125 -1.47 -6.23 -0.05
N ILE A 126 -2.76 -6.52 0.12
CA ILE A 126 -3.80 -6.30 -0.89
C ILE A 126 -5.05 -5.73 -0.21
N PRO A 127 -5.63 -4.63 -0.74
CA PRO A 127 -6.82 -4.04 -0.17
C PRO A 127 -8.04 -4.96 -0.33
N VAL A 128 -8.91 -4.91 0.66
CA VAL A 128 -10.19 -5.59 0.67
C VAL A 128 -11.29 -4.54 0.56
N VAL A 129 -12.16 -4.68 -0.43
CA VAL A 129 -13.24 -3.74 -0.70
C VAL A 129 -14.62 -4.40 -0.58
N ASP A 130 -15.64 -3.58 -0.33
CA ASP A 130 -17.03 -4.02 -0.41
C ASP A 130 -17.56 -4.00 -1.86
N ARG A 131 -18.84 -4.30 -2.05
CA ARG A 131 -19.48 -4.29 -3.38
C ARG A 131 -19.56 -2.92 -4.03
N GLY A 132 -19.40 -1.84 -3.26
CA GLY A 132 -19.35 -0.46 -3.72
C GLY A 132 -17.94 0.05 -3.94
N GLU A 133 -16.94 -0.84 -3.94
CA GLU A 133 -15.50 -0.53 -4.06
C GLU A 133 -14.97 0.32 -2.91
N ARG A 134 -15.68 0.38 -1.77
CA ARG A 134 -15.21 1.08 -0.58
C ARG A 134 -14.20 0.20 0.16
N LEU A 135 -13.11 0.80 0.60
CA LEU A 135 -12.09 0.10 1.38
C LEU A 135 -12.65 -0.32 2.74
N ILE A 136 -12.59 -1.62 3.04
CA ILE A 136 -13.07 -2.19 4.31
C ILE A 136 -11.97 -2.89 5.12
N GLY A 137 -10.75 -2.90 4.61
CA GLY A 137 -9.58 -3.50 5.24
C GLY A 137 -8.51 -3.85 4.23
N ASP A 138 -7.57 -4.63 4.66
CA ASP A 138 -6.52 -5.21 3.83
C ASP A 138 -6.24 -6.65 4.27
N LEU A 139 -5.51 -7.38 3.46
CA LEU A 139 -4.92 -8.66 3.77
C LEU A 139 -3.42 -8.59 3.45
N ASN A 140 -2.59 -8.88 4.41
CA ASN A 140 -1.16 -8.85 4.25
C ASN A 140 -0.53 -10.26 4.27
N ILE A 141 0.72 -10.33 3.81
CA ILE A 141 1.45 -11.60 3.71
C ILE A 141 1.68 -12.28 5.06
N ILE A 142 1.69 -11.52 6.17
CA ILE A 142 1.89 -12.08 7.51
C ILE A 142 0.67 -12.91 7.93
N GLU A 143 -0.55 -12.46 7.58
CA GLU A 143 -1.79 -13.22 7.84
C GLU A 143 -1.80 -14.54 7.07
N LEU A 144 -1.31 -14.55 5.84
CA LEU A 144 -1.14 -15.79 5.08
C LEU A 144 -0.09 -16.72 5.70
N LEU A 145 1.00 -16.17 6.22
CA LEU A 145 2.02 -16.97 6.94
C LEU A 145 1.45 -17.56 8.24
N ILE A 146 0.64 -16.82 8.97
CA ILE A 146 -0.06 -17.33 10.18
C ILE A 146 -0.96 -18.50 9.79
N LEU A 147 -1.78 -18.34 8.76
CA LEU A 147 -2.67 -19.40 8.27
C LEU A 147 -1.87 -20.63 7.87
N TRP A 148 -0.80 -20.47 7.09
CA TRP A 148 0.07 -21.56 6.68
C TRP A 148 0.70 -22.28 7.88
N HIS A 149 1.28 -21.52 8.82
CA HIS A 149 1.92 -22.07 10.00
C HIS A 149 0.94 -22.87 10.88
N GLN A 150 -0.28 -22.37 11.08
CA GLN A 150 -1.32 -23.08 11.85
C GLN A 150 -1.72 -24.41 11.21
N ASN A 151 -1.80 -24.47 9.87
CA ASN A 151 -2.13 -25.70 9.16
C ASN A 151 -0.97 -26.69 9.16
N TYR A 152 0.26 -26.21 8.93
CA TYR A 152 1.47 -27.04 8.95
C TYR A 152 1.71 -27.71 10.31
N THR A 153 1.50 -26.99 11.42
CA THR A 153 1.67 -27.54 12.77
C THR A 153 0.58 -28.53 13.15
N ARG A 154 -0.62 -28.45 12.56
CA ARG A 154 -1.70 -29.41 12.78
C ARG A 154 -1.48 -30.73 12.01
N GLU A 155 -0.91 -30.68 10.82
CA GLU A 155 -0.60 -31.89 10.01
C GLU A 155 0.67 -32.60 10.48
N GLY A 156 1.60 -31.92 11.11
CA GLY A 156 2.82 -32.49 11.67
C GLY A 156 2.70 -33.07 13.08
N ALA A 157 1.53 -33.03 13.68
CA ALA A 157 1.25 -33.55 15.04
C ALA A 157 0.57 -34.93 15.04
N VAL A 158 0.78 -35.75 13.98
CA VAL A 158 0.33 -37.15 13.90
C VAL A 158 1.54 -38.08 13.98
#